data_203086c860ce7ec09181020673c4c6ee
#
_entry.id   203086c860ce7ec09181020673c4c6ee
#
_cell.length_a   1.000
_cell.length_b   1.000
_cell.length_c   1.000
_cell.angle_alpha   90.00
_cell.angle_beta   90.00
_cell.angle_gamma   90.00
#
_symmetry.space_group_name_H-M   'P 1'
#
loop_
_entity.id
_entity.type
_entity.pdbx_description
1 polymer ?
#
loop_
_entity_poly.entity_id
_entity_poly.type
_entity_poly.pdbx_seq_one_letter_code
_entity_poly.pdbx_strand_id
1 'polypeptide(L)'
;MAARRARDIPPLTADLVLSGGGVRFVGLVGAVVALMDAGYSVQRISGVSGGSVVGTILAAASQGDQLTAAQVKELALSVPLRSWRDAVPLPLVGPVWGFLRDTALYRGDAAHRWIRGELANLGVHTWGDLAYPADDLMPERRYRAVVTVTDVTTGQLVRLPWDYRRVYGLDPDEQSVADAVRASMAVPFFYRPVTLTSAAGLRSTLVDGGVLSNFPIYTFDRLDGRPPKWPTFGVTVVPEISDGVGAMVPVLRPLRLFGQALLLENLISTMLVGHDQTYLNQPWVSVRAIKVNSTDVSVLDFGISRDRLERLYDNGYAAASEFLSTWDWAAYLQRFRAAHYPDPPVGPN
;
A
#
# COMPACT_ATOMS: atom_id res chain seq x y z
N MET A 1 10.97 50.58 10.68
CA MET A 1 10.49 49.29 11.18
C MET A 1 10.68 48.26 10.10
N ALA A 2 11.75 47.43 10.20
CA ALA A 2 12.06 46.44 9.20
C ALA A 2 11.18 45.20 9.44
N ALA A 3 10.34 44.87 8.45
CA ALA A 3 9.58 43.60 8.43
C ALA A 3 10.60 42.43 8.46
N ARG A 4 10.60 41.66 9.54
CA ARG A 4 11.28 40.36 9.60
C ARG A 4 10.71 39.51 8.48
N ARG A 5 11.46 39.29 7.40
CA ARG A 5 11.17 38.20 6.42
C ARG A 5 11.02 36.91 7.22
N ALA A 6 9.86 36.29 7.09
CA ALA A 6 9.68 34.91 7.54
C ALA A 6 10.84 34.12 6.94
N ARG A 7 11.67 33.48 7.77
CA ARG A 7 12.68 32.54 7.28
C ARG A 7 11.93 31.46 6.59
N ASP A 8 12.18 31.25 5.31
CA ASP A 8 11.69 30.08 4.58
C ASP A 8 12.24 28.85 5.31
N ILE A 9 11.38 28.23 6.11
CA ILE A 9 11.68 26.93 6.72
C ILE A 9 11.66 25.95 5.55
N PRO A 10 12.77 25.24 5.26
CA PRO A 10 12.75 24.27 4.18
C PRO A 10 11.63 23.26 4.44
N PRO A 11 10.87 22.85 3.40
CA PRO A 11 9.78 21.92 3.57
C PRO A 11 10.30 20.64 4.23
N LEU A 12 9.57 20.16 5.23
CA LEU A 12 9.85 18.86 5.83
C LEU A 12 9.70 17.79 4.74
N THR A 13 10.65 16.88 4.65
CA THR A 13 10.70 15.87 3.58
C THR A 13 10.60 14.47 4.20
N ALA A 14 9.85 13.58 3.58
CA ALA A 14 9.75 12.18 3.99
C ALA A 14 9.51 11.25 2.80
N ASP A 15 9.89 9.97 2.96
CA ASP A 15 9.35 8.88 2.16
C ASP A 15 8.22 8.20 2.95
N LEU A 16 7.23 7.61 2.27
CA LEU A 16 6.13 6.90 2.89
C LEU A 16 6.09 5.42 2.50
N VAL A 17 5.72 4.57 3.44
CA VAL A 17 5.37 3.18 3.20
C VAL A 17 3.97 2.93 3.76
N LEU A 18 3.05 2.55 2.88
CA LEU A 18 1.64 2.35 3.17
C LEU A 18 1.30 0.86 3.17
N SER A 19 0.77 0.36 4.28
CA SER A 19 0.38 -1.05 4.38
C SER A 19 -0.81 -1.39 3.49
N GLY A 20 -1.01 -2.67 3.21
CA GLY A 20 -2.29 -3.18 2.75
C GLY A 20 -3.35 -3.08 3.85
N GLY A 21 -4.62 -3.18 3.45
CA GLY A 21 -5.73 -3.11 4.40
C GLY A 21 -7.12 -3.10 3.77
N GLY A 22 -7.23 -3.43 2.49
CA GLY A 22 -8.52 -3.41 1.78
C GLY A 22 -9.19 -2.04 1.90
N VAL A 23 -10.48 -2.00 2.23
CA VAL A 23 -11.26 -0.75 2.37
C VAL A 23 -10.76 0.19 3.47
N ARG A 24 -9.91 -0.31 4.37
CA ARG A 24 -9.31 0.49 5.46
C ARG A 24 -8.28 1.52 4.96
N PHE A 25 -7.94 1.50 3.66
CA PHE A 25 -6.99 2.44 3.06
C PHE A 25 -7.36 3.91 3.32
N VAL A 26 -8.63 4.22 3.57
CA VAL A 26 -9.10 5.57 3.91
C VAL A 26 -8.43 6.08 5.20
N GLY A 27 -8.15 5.19 6.15
CA GLY A 27 -7.36 5.54 7.34
C GLY A 27 -5.91 5.90 7.03
N LEU A 28 -5.30 5.24 6.03
CA LEU A 28 -3.97 5.64 5.53
C LEU A 28 -4.00 7.07 4.98
N VAL A 29 -5.07 7.41 4.23
CA VAL A 29 -5.24 8.76 3.66
C VAL A 29 -5.35 9.81 4.77
N GLY A 30 -6.11 9.55 5.83
CA GLY A 30 -6.19 10.46 6.97
C GLY A 30 -4.82 10.77 7.57
N ALA A 31 -3.99 9.74 7.75
CA ALA A 31 -2.62 9.92 8.26
C ALA A 31 -1.73 10.70 7.28
N VAL A 32 -1.84 10.44 5.98
CA VAL A 32 -1.08 11.19 4.95
C VAL A 32 -1.48 12.67 4.96
N VAL A 33 -2.77 12.97 5.05
CA VAL A 33 -3.26 14.36 5.11
C VAL A 33 -2.73 15.08 6.35
N ALA A 34 -2.69 14.43 7.51
CA ALA A 34 -2.09 15.03 8.71
C ALA A 34 -0.59 15.34 8.53
N LEU A 35 0.16 14.48 7.82
CA LEU A 35 1.56 14.76 7.46
C LEU A 35 1.66 15.96 6.51
N MET A 36 0.76 16.07 5.51
CA MET A 36 0.71 17.21 4.59
C MET A 36 0.40 18.52 5.33
N ASP A 37 -0.59 18.50 6.22
CA ASP A 37 -0.97 19.68 7.03
C ASP A 37 0.15 20.10 8.00
N ALA A 38 0.99 19.16 8.45
CA ALA A 38 2.19 19.41 9.23
C ALA A 38 3.38 19.94 8.37
N GLY A 39 3.20 20.09 7.05
CA GLY A 39 4.19 20.66 6.12
C GLY A 39 5.14 19.63 5.52
N TYR A 40 4.89 18.33 5.66
CA TYR A 40 5.73 17.30 5.02
C TYR A 40 5.46 17.22 3.52
N SER A 41 6.55 17.24 2.74
CA SER A 41 6.56 16.91 1.31
C SER A 41 7.00 15.46 1.11
N VAL A 42 6.17 14.68 0.48
CA VAL A 42 6.45 13.25 0.24
C VAL A 42 7.22 13.09 -1.06
N GLN A 43 8.40 12.44 -1.00
CA GLN A 43 9.26 12.24 -2.16
C GLN A 43 8.98 10.93 -2.88
N ARG A 44 8.94 9.84 -2.12
CA ARG A 44 8.68 8.50 -2.66
C ARG A 44 7.65 7.78 -1.79
N ILE A 45 6.83 6.96 -2.42
CA ILE A 45 5.78 6.22 -1.72
C ILE A 45 5.85 4.75 -2.12
N SER A 46 5.90 3.86 -1.13
CA SER A 46 5.71 2.42 -1.34
C SER A 46 4.35 2.01 -0.82
N GLY A 47 3.64 1.16 -1.55
CA GLY A 47 2.32 0.69 -1.13
C GLY A 47 2.09 -0.78 -1.42
N VAL A 48 1.25 -1.39 -0.58
CA VAL A 48 0.77 -2.77 -0.73
C VAL A 48 -0.76 -2.74 -0.80
N SER A 49 -1.39 -3.50 -1.71
CA SER A 49 -2.87 -3.62 -1.77
C SER A 49 -3.57 -2.24 -1.77
N GLY A 50 -4.48 -1.98 -0.83
CA GLY A 50 -5.11 -0.65 -0.67
C GLY A 50 -4.11 0.49 -0.52
N GLY A 51 -2.96 0.26 0.12
CA GLY A 51 -1.87 1.24 0.22
C GLY A 51 -1.20 1.54 -1.12
N SER A 52 -1.20 0.59 -2.07
CA SER A 52 -0.68 0.82 -3.42
C SER A 52 -1.58 1.78 -4.22
N VAL A 53 -2.91 1.70 -4.03
CA VAL A 53 -3.86 2.65 -4.63
C VAL A 53 -3.59 4.07 -4.14
N VAL A 54 -3.52 4.25 -2.82
CA VAL A 54 -3.24 5.56 -2.21
C VAL A 54 -1.87 6.07 -2.65
N GLY A 55 -0.84 5.22 -2.55
CA GLY A 55 0.54 5.62 -2.85
C GLY A 55 0.77 6.05 -4.29
N THR A 56 0.21 5.33 -5.26
CA THR A 56 0.39 5.67 -6.68
C THR A 56 -0.39 6.92 -7.09
N ILE A 57 -1.60 7.13 -6.56
CA ILE A 57 -2.37 8.36 -6.81
C ILE A 57 -1.65 9.57 -6.21
N LEU A 58 -1.15 9.47 -4.98
CA LEU A 58 -0.39 10.57 -4.35
C LEU A 58 0.93 10.85 -5.08
N ALA A 59 1.64 9.81 -5.54
CA ALA A 59 2.85 9.96 -6.33
C ALA A 59 2.56 10.65 -7.68
N ALA A 60 1.46 10.29 -8.35
CA ALA A 60 1.00 10.92 -9.57
C ALA A 60 0.66 12.41 -9.33
N ALA A 61 -0.11 12.70 -8.27
CA ALA A 61 -0.48 14.06 -7.90
C ALA A 61 0.73 14.95 -7.54
N SER A 62 1.85 14.37 -7.09
CA SER A 62 3.03 15.14 -6.71
C SER A 62 3.84 15.69 -7.90
N GLN A 63 3.48 15.36 -9.14
CA GLN A 63 4.23 15.75 -10.35
C GLN A 63 3.72 17.01 -11.05
N GLY A 64 2.46 17.37 -10.82
CA GLY A 64 1.81 18.54 -11.43
C GLY A 64 1.27 19.49 -10.37
N ASP A 65 0.07 20.00 -10.61
CA ASP A 65 -0.68 20.72 -9.59
C ASP A 65 -0.97 19.76 -8.45
N GLN A 66 -0.27 19.94 -7.34
CA GLN A 66 -0.39 19.06 -6.18
C GLN A 66 -1.83 19.07 -5.66
N LEU A 67 -2.39 17.89 -5.41
CA LEU A 67 -3.67 17.79 -4.74
C LEU A 67 -3.57 18.40 -3.34
N THR A 68 -4.51 19.27 -3.02
CA THR A 68 -4.65 19.80 -1.66
C THR A 68 -5.12 18.67 -0.71
N ALA A 69 -4.87 18.85 0.57
CA ALA A 69 -5.35 17.93 1.62
C ALA A 69 -6.87 17.66 1.51
N ALA A 70 -7.68 18.69 1.19
CA ALA A 70 -9.11 18.56 1.00
C ALA A 70 -9.47 17.70 -0.24
N GLN A 71 -8.75 17.87 -1.35
CA GLN A 71 -8.95 17.07 -2.56
C GLN A 71 -8.57 15.62 -2.33
N VAL A 72 -7.47 15.35 -1.62
CA VAL A 72 -7.04 13.99 -1.26
C VAL A 72 -8.09 13.32 -0.38
N LYS A 73 -8.64 14.02 0.62
CA LYS A 73 -9.75 13.52 1.46
C LYS A 73 -10.98 13.18 0.63
N GLU A 74 -11.45 14.12 -0.20
CA GLU A 74 -12.67 13.91 -0.99
C GLU A 74 -12.50 12.76 -1.99
N LEU A 75 -11.35 12.65 -2.66
CA LEU A 75 -11.05 11.53 -3.55
C LEU A 75 -11.16 10.20 -2.81
N ALA A 76 -10.58 10.08 -1.62
CA ALA A 76 -10.63 8.85 -0.83
C ALA A 76 -12.04 8.48 -0.37
N LEU A 77 -12.87 9.47 -0.01
CA LEU A 77 -14.25 9.27 0.43
C LEU A 77 -15.23 9.02 -0.74
N SER A 78 -14.86 9.37 -1.96
CA SER A 78 -15.67 9.20 -3.18
C SER A 78 -15.40 7.89 -3.93
N VAL A 79 -14.42 7.08 -3.49
CA VAL A 79 -14.09 5.80 -4.13
C VAL A 79 -15.33 4.90 -4.22
N PRO A 80 -15.70 4.41 -5.42
CA PRO A 80 -16.92 3.62 -5.63
C PRO A 80 -16.76 2.17 -5.19
N LEU A 81 -16.41 1.93 -3.91
CA LEU A 81 -16.06 0.63 -3.35
C LEU A 81 -17.08 -0.46 -3.66
N ARG A 82 -18.38 -0.13 -3.65
CA ARG A 82 -19.43 -1.11 -3.92
C ARG A 82 -19.34 -1.69 -5.32
N SER A 83 -18.92 -0.88 -6.31
CA SER A 83 -18.76 -1.34 -7.70
C SER A 83 -17.55 -2.25 -7.90
N TRP A 84 -16.60 -2.24 -6.96
CA TRP A 84 -15.41 -3.09 -7.04
C TRP A 84 -15.72 -4.58 -6.79
N ARG A 85 -16.91 -4.91 -6.29
CA ARG A 85 -17.42 -6.28 -6.22
C ARG A 85 -18.06 -6.70 -7.56
N ASP A 86 -17.27 -6.75 -8.62
CA ASP A 86 -17.67 -7.04 -9.98
C ASP A 86 -17.75 -8.58 -10.24
N ALA A 87 -18.75 -9.21 -9.65
CA ALA A 87 -19.03 -10.62 -9.88
C ALA A 87 -19.50 -10.88 -11.33
N VAL A 88 -19.40 -12.13 -11.77
CA VAL A 88 -20.09 -12.58 -13.00
C VAL A 88 -21.59 -12.29 -12.87
N PRO A 89 -22.28 -11.79 -13.91
CA PRO A 89 -23.65 -11.24 -13.83
C PRO A 89 -24.77 -12.28 -13.66
N LEU A 90 -24.59 -13.25 -12.77
CA LEU A 90 -25.60 -14.23 -12.31
C LEU A 90 -25.84 -13.96 -10.82
N PRO A 91 -26.94 -13.29 -10.43
CA PRO A 91 -27.08 -12.67 -9.11
C PRO A 91 -27.07 -13.60 -7.90
N LEU A 92 -27.34 -14.90 -8.09
CA LEU A 92 -27.30 -15.88 -6.99
C LEU A 92 -26.14 -16.89 -7.12
N VAL A 93 -25.56 -17.03 -8.31
CA VAL A 93 -24.58 -18.08 -8.65
C VAL A 93 -23.23 -17.48 -9.03
N GLY A 94 -23.18 -16.18 -9.35
CA GLY A 94 -21.99 -15.52 -9.90
C GLY A 94 -20.72 -15.63 -9.04
N PRO A 95 -20.76 -15.34 -7.73
CA PRO A 95 -19.61 -15.50 -6.86
C PRO A 95 -19.16 -16.96 -6.70
N VAL A 96 -20.13 -17.91 -6.60
CA VAL A 96 -19.85 -19.34 -6.49
C VAL A 96 -19.26 -19.88 -7.80
N TRP A 97 -19.81 -19.46 -8.95
CA TRP A 97 -19.30 -19.84 -10.26
C TRP A 97 -17.91 -19.25 -10.53
N GLY A 98 -17.67 -17.99 -10.15
CA GLY A 98 -16.36 -17.34 -10.22
C GLY A 98 -15.32 -18.09 -9.38
N PHE A 99 -15.70 -18.51 -8.17
CA PHE A 99 -14.83 -19.30 -7.31
C PHE A 99 -14.48 -20.66 -7.89
N LEU A 100 -15.47 -21.38 -8.46
CA LEU A 100 -15.26 -22.71 -9.07
C LEU A 100 -14.42 -22.63 -10.35
N ARG A 101 -14.58 -21.56 -11.13
CA ARG A 101 -13.88 -21.38 -12.41
C ARG A 101 -12.50 -20.76 -12.27
N ASP A 102 -12.38 -19.71 -11.48
CA ASP A 102 -11.22 -18.81 -11.45
C ASP A 102 -10.57 -18.72 -10.06
N THR A 103 -11.02 -19.53 -9.10
CA THR A 103 -10.60 -19.51 -7.69
C THR A 103 -10.75 -18.13 -7.03
N ALA A 104 -11.68 -17.28 -7.51
CA ALA A 104 -11.90 -15.93 -7.01
C ALA A 104 -13.38 -15.53 -7.11
N LEU A 105 -13.86 -14.76 -6.11
CA LEU A 105 -15.25 -14.27 -6.04
C LEU A 105 -15.53 -13.16 -7.07
N TYR A 106 -14.55 -12.29 -7.31
CA TYR A 106 -14.67 -11.08 -8.12
C TYR A 106 -13.54 -10.99 -9.14
N ARG A 107 -13.81 -10.27 -10.23
CA ARG A 107 -12.82 -10.09 -11.31
C ARG A 107 -11.79 -9.03 -10.98
N GLY A 108 -12.21 -7.93 -10.32
CA GLY A 108 -11.38 -6.76 -10.02
C GLY A 108 -11.21 -5.80 -11.20
N ASP A 109 -11.97 -5.98 -12.28
CA ASP A 109 -11.90 -5.13 -13.47
C ASP A 109 -12.46 -3.73 -13.21
N ALA A 110 -13.46 -3.61 -12.33
CA ALA A 110 -14.05 -2.32 -11.99
C ALA A 110 -13.07 -1.46 -11.18
N ALA A 111 -12.38 -2.05 -10.21
CA ALA A 111 -11.32 -1.38 -9.46
C ALA A 111 -10.18 -0.95 -10.40
N HIS A 112 -9.74 -1.83 -11.29
CA HIS A 112 -8.68 -1.55 -12.26
C HIS A 112 -9.05 -0.38 -13.18
N ARG A 113 -10.29 -0.34 -13.73
CA ARG A 113 -10.74 0.78 -14.58
C ARG A 113 -10.77 2.10 -13.84
N TRP A 114 -11.23 2.10 -12.60
CA TRP A 114 -11.26 3.30 -11.77
C TRP A 114 -9.84 3.81 -11.51
N ILE A 115 -8.92 2.94 -11.05
CA ILE A 115 -7.52 3.30 -10.79
C ILE A 115 -6.85 3.85 -12.05
N ARG A 116 -7.05 3.19 -13.19
CA ARG A 116 -6.52 3.65 -14.48
C ARG A 116 -7.05 5.04 -14.85
N GLY A 117 -8.34 5.29 -14.60
CA GLY A 117 -8.97 6.58 -14.84
C GLY A 117 -8.39 7.69 -13.98
N GLU A 118 -8.23 7.44 -12.66
CA GLU A 118 -7.66 8.44 -11.74
C GLU A 118 -6.19 8.74 -12.05
N LEU A 119 -5.39 7.72 -12.34
CA LEU A 119 -4.00 7.92 -12.75
C LEU A 119 -3.90 8.69 -14.08
N ALA A 120 -4.75 8.36 -15.06
CA ALA A 120 -4.81 9.06 -16.34
C ALA A 120 -5.22 10.53 -16.18
N ASN A 121 -6.19 10.84 -15.30
CA ASN A 121 -6.58 12.22 -14.95
C ASN A 121 -5.39 13.02 -14.37
N LEU A 122 -4.43 12.36 -13.75
CA LEU A 122 -3.20 12.93 -13.21
C LEU A 122 -2.01 12.84 -14.20
N GLY A 123 -2.26 12.43 -15.46
CA GLY A 123 -1.24 12.33 -16.51
C GLY A 123 -0.31 11.12 -16.39
N VAL A 124 -0.70 10.09 -15.62
CA VAL A 124 0.14 8.90 -15.39
C VAL A 124 -0.49 7.66 -16.02
N HIS A 125 0.28 6.96 -16.86
CA HIS A 125 -0.08 5.71 -17.50
C HIS A 125 0.95 4.61 -17.22
N THR A 126 2.22 4.94 -17.39
CA THR A 126 3.36 4.02 -17.23
C THR A 126 4.26 4.45 -16.08
N TRP A 127 5.18 3.59 -15.71
CA TRP A 127 6.16 3.92 -14.67
C TRP A 127 7.13 5.01 -15.13
N GLY A 128 7.37 5.15 -16.44
CA GLY A 128 8.15 6.25 -16.99
C GLY A 128 7.58 7.62 -16.60
N ASP A 129 6.25 7.73 -16.52
CA ASP A 129 5.57 8.96 -16.07
C ASP A 129 5.82 9.25 -14.57
N LEU A 130 6.22 8.27 -13.78
CA LEU A 130 6.57 8.40 -12.36
C LEU A 130 8.08 8.41 -12.11
N ALA A 131 8.90 8.62 -13.15
CA ALA A 131 10.35 8.70 -13.01
C ALA A 131 10.75 9.79 -12.00
N TYR A 132 11.69 9.45 -11.12
CA TYR A 132 12.22 10.35 -10.09
C TYR A 132 13.68 10.69 -10.41
N PRO A 133 13.99 11.91 -10.81
CA PRO A 133 15.35 12.32 -11.18
C PRO A 133 16.21 12.44 -9.89
N ALA A 134 16.92 11.38 -9.56
CA ALA A 134 17.84 11.35 -8.42
C ALA A 134 19.14 10.66 -8.83
N ASP A 135 20.21 11.43 -8.94
CA ASP A 135 21.52 10.94 -9.41
C ASP A 135 22.20 10.00 -8.42
N ASP A 136 21.81 10.03 -7.15
CA ASP A 136 22.36 9.19 -6.08
C ASP A 136 21.61 7.85 -5.92
N LEU A 137 20.60 7.58 -6.74
CA LEU A 137 19.89 6.31 -6.78
C LEU A 137 20.30 5.48 -8.00
N MET A 138 20.29 4.16 -7.83
CA MET A 138 20.40 3.23 -8.94
C MET A 138 19.27 3.47 -9.95
N PRO A 139 19.51 3.37 -11.28
CA PRO A 139 18.50 3.66 -12.30
C PRO A 139 17.15 2.95 -12.05
N GLU A 140 17.20 1.68 -11.68
CA GLU A 140 16.01 0.86 -11.40
C GLU A 140 15.23 1.30 -10.16
N ARG A 141 15.80 2.16 -9.31
CA ARG A 141 15.15 2.71 -8.10
C ARG A 141 14.69 4.16 -8.24
N ARG A 142 14.81 4.74 -9.43
CA ARG A 142 14.47 6.14 -9.71
C ARG A 142 12.99 6.32 -10.06
N TYR A 143 12.11 5.95 -9.13
CA TYR A 143 10.66 6.13 -9.28
C TYR A 143 10.04 6.70 -8.01
N ARG A 144 8.99 7.50 -8.20
CA ARG A 144 8.23 8.12 -7.08
C ARG A 144 7.36 7.13 -6.35
N ALA A 145 6.94 6.06 -7.00
CA ALA A 145 6.12 5.03 -6.39
C ALA A 145 6.75 3.65 -6.53
N VAL A 146 6.45 2.79 -5.56
CA VAL A 146 6.79 1.37 -5.56
C VAL A 146 5.57 0.58 -5.11
N VAL A 147 5.19 -0.43 -5.88
CA VAL A 147 4.07 -1.32 -5.59
C VAL A 147 4.60 -2.71 -5.29
N THR A 148 4.22 -3.26 -4.15
CA THR A 148 4.63 -4.60 -3.76
C THR A 148 3.60 -5.63 -4.20
N VAL A 149 4.04 -6.69 -4.86
CA VAL A 149 3.22 -7.84 -5.29
C VAL A 149 3.89 -9.14 -4.89
N THR A 150 3.11 -10.23 -4.83
CA THR A 150 3.63 -11.58 -4.64
C THR A 150 3.54 -12.35 -5.95
N ASP A 151 4.66 -12.84 -6.47
CA ASP A 151 4.69 -13.80 -7.58
C ASP A 151 4.62 -15.21 -7.01
N VAL A 152 3.45 -15.84 -7.09
CA VAL A 152 3.23 -17.20 -6.57
C VAL A 152 3.80 -18.28 -7.47
N THR A 153 4.18 -17.95 -8.70
CA THR A 153 4.86 -18.89 -9.61
C THR A 153 6.29 -19.14 -9.16
N THR A 154 6.95 -18.09 -8.67
CA THR A 154 8.35 -18.14 -8.21
C THR A 154 8.50 -18.11 -6.70
N GLY A 155 7.39 -17.85 -5.96
CA GLY A 155 7.40 -17.73 -4.49
C GLY A 155 8.12 -16.48 -4.00
N GLN A 156 8.17 -15.40 -4.79
CA GLN A 156 8.95 -14.19 -4.49
C GLN A 156 8.08 -12.98 -4.20
N LEU A 157 8.57 -12.13 -3.27
CA LEU A 157 8.11 -10.76 -3.13
C LEU A 157 8.74 -9.91 -4.24
N VAL A 158 7.93 -9.22 -5.01
CA VAL A 158 8.35 -8.40 -6.15
C VAL A 158 7.95 -6.94 -5.90
N ARG A 159 8.86 -6.03 -6.15
CA ARG A 159 8.67 -4.58 -6.00
C ARG A 159 8.65 -3.93 -7.38
N LEU A 160 7.50 -3.54 -7.83
CA LEU A 160 7.33 -2.89 -9.12
C LEU A 160 7.42 -1.36 -8.96
N PRO A 161 8.18 -0.66 -9.79
CA PRO A 161 8.81 -1.11 -11.05
C PRO A 161 10.21 -1.70 -10.91
N TRP A 162 10.84 -1.67 -9.74
CA TRP A 162 12.25 -2.01 -9.53
C TRP A 162 12.66 -3.37 -10.06
N ASP A 163 11.76 -4.35 -9.96
CA ASP A 163 12.05 -5.74 -10.28
C ASP A 163 11.63 -6.15 -11.71
N TYR A 164 10.97 -5.26 -12.51
CA TYR A 164 10.55 -5.62 -13.87
C TYR A 164 11.71 -6.11 -14.75
N ARG A 165 12.81 -5.35 -14.78
CA ARG A 165 13.96 -5.71 -15.62
C ARG A 165 14.67 -6.97 -15.10
N ARG A 166 14.90 -7.03 -13.81
CA ARG A 166 15.65 -8.13 -13.19
C ARG A 166 14.88 -9.46 -13.20
N VAL A 167 13.57 -9.43 -12.92
CA VAL A 167 12.77 -10.66 -12.75
C VAL A 167 12.11 -11.08 -14.06
N TYR A 168 11.64 -10.09 -14.85
CA TYR A 168 10.82 -10.38 -16.03
C TYR A 168 11.48 -9.99 -17.35
N GLY A 169 12.65 -9.32 -17.33
CA GLY A 169 13.31 -8.82 -18.52
C GLY A 169 12.56 -7.69 -19.25
N LEU A 170 11.58 -7.08 -18.57
CA LEU A 170 10.74 -6.02 -19.15
C LEU A 170 11.33 -4.64 -18.85
N ASP A 171 11.15 -3.70 -19.77
CA ASP A 171 11.47 -2.30 -19.50
C ASP A 171 10.44 -1.72 -18.53
N PRO A 172 10.85 -1.25 -17.32
CA PRO A 172 9.92 -0.71 -16.35
C PRO A 172 9.18 0.52 -16.86
N ASP A 173 9.82 1.41 -17.63
CA ASP A 173 9.23 2.66 -18.09
C ASP A 173 8.02 2.46 -19.02
N GLU A 174 7.93 1.30 -19.67
CA GLU A 174 6.84 0.93 -20.57
C GLU A 174 5.68 0.21 -19.85
N GLN A 175 5.86 -0.21 -18.58
CA GLN A 175 4.86 -0.99 -17.88
C GLN A 175 3.80 -0.10 -17.24
N SER A 176 2.55 -0.58 -17.24
CA SER A 176 1.39 0.12 -16.68
C SER A 176 1.44 0.18 -15.15
N VAL A 177 1.30 1.38 -14.58
CA VAL A 177 1.15 1.57 -13.13
C VAL A 177 -0.14 0.93 -12.63
N ALA A 178 -1.25 1.13 -13.36
CA ALA A 178 -2.55 0.59 -12.98
C ALA A 178 -2.57 -0.95 -12.93
N ASP A 179 -1.85 -1.61 -13.84
CA ASP A 179 -1.75 -3.08 -13.86
C ASP A 179 -0.97 -3.60 -12.65
N ALA A 180 0.09 -2.91 -12.25
CA ALA A 180 0.85 -3.25 -11.04
C ALA A 180 -0.02 -3.08 -9.77
N VAL A 181 -0.77 -1.98 -9.67
CA VAL A 181 -1.71 -1.76 -8.56
C VAL A 181 -2.80 -2.84 -8.55
N ARG A 182 -3.36 -3.18 -9.73
CA ARG A 182 -4.35 -4.27 -9.85
C ARG A 182 -3.79 -5.61 -9.37
N ALA A 183 -2.53 -5.91 -9.69
CA ALA A 183 -1.85 -7.12 -9.22
C ALA A 183 -1.65 -7.08 -7.69
N SER A 184 -1.23 -5.94 -7.14
CA SER A 184 -1.05 -5.76 -5.70
C SER A 184 -2.35 -5.89 -4.91
N MET A 185 -3.50 -5.62 -5.52
CA MET A 185 -4.83 -5.76 -4.92
C MET A 185 -5.45 -7.15 -5.11
N ALA A 186 -4.78 -8.06 -5.81
CA ALA A 186 -5.31 -9.38 -6.12
C ALA A 186 -5.28 -10.31 -4.89
N VAL A 187 -6.07 -9.95 -3.85
CA VAL A 187 -6.24 -10.78 -2.64
C VAL A 187 -6.70 -12.16 -3.07
N PRO A 188 -5.94 -13.23 -2.74
CA PRO A 188 -6.30 -14.59 -3.11
C PRO A 188 -7.73 -14.94 -2.71
N PHE A 189 -8.43 -15.66 -3.59
CA PHE A 189 -9.83 -16.07 -3.46
C PHE A 189 -10.86 -14.94 -3.51
N PHE A 190 -10.46 -13.68 -3.31
CA PHE A 190 -11.35 -12.53 -3.41
C PHE A 190 -11.33 -11.93 -4.83
N TYR A 191 -10.12 -11.58 -5.32
CA TYR A 191 -9.93 -11.11 -6.69
C TYR A 191 -9.14 -12.11 -7.53
N ARG A 192 -9.42 -12.13 -8.85
CA ARG A 192 -8.65 -12.93 -9.80
C ARG A 192 -7.18 -12.53 -9.75
N PRO A 193 -6.25 -13.51 -9.71
CA PRO A 193 -4.84 -13.24 -9.93
C PRO A 193 -4.56 -12.54 -11.25
N VAL A 194 -3.46 -11.84 -11.34
CA VAL A 194 -2.99 -11.18 -12.56
C VAL A 194 -1.88 -12.02 -13.19
N THR A 195 -1.94 -12.23 -14.50
CA THR A 195 -0.85 -12.89 -15.22
C THR A 195 0.07 -11.85 -15.83
N LEU A 196 1.38 -11.95 -15.54
CA LEU A 196 2.44 -11.18 -16.19
C LEU A 196 3.26 -12.12 -17.06
N THR A 197 3.48 -11.72 -18.33
CA THR A 197 4.34 -12.47 -19.25
C THR A 197 5.69 -11.78 -19.33
N SER A 198 6.77 -12.50 -19.04
CA SER A 198 8.13 -12.00 -19.14
C SER A 198 8.56 -11.81 -20.61
N ALA A 199 9.66 -11.11 -20.84
CA ALA A 199 10.25 -10.96 -22.18
C ALA A 199 10.65 -12.31 -22.83
N ALA A 200 10.91 -13.34 -21.99
CA ALA A 200 11.20 -14.70 -22.45
C ALA A 200 9.92 -15.54 -22.71
N GLY A 201 8.73 -14.95 -22.59
CA GLY A 201 7.45 -15.64 -22.79
C GLY A 201 6.97 -16.47 -21.58
N LEU A 202 7.66 -16.44 -20.44
CA LEU A 202 7.26 -17.14 -19.23
C LEU A 202 6.10 -16.41 -18.53
N ARG A 203 5.11 -17.16 -18.08
CA ARG A 203 3.92 -16.60 -17.40
C ARG A 203 4.05 -16.72 -15.90
N SER A 204 4.01 -15.60 -15.23
CA SER A 204 3.96 -15.48 -13.77
C SER A 204 2.54 -15.15 -13.31
N THR A 205 2.12 -15.74 -12.21
CA THR A 205 0.85 -15.47 -11.52
C THR A 205 1.13 -14.54 -10.35
N LEU A 206 0.59 -13.33 -10.44
CA LEU A 206 0.75 -12.29 -9.41
C LEU A 206 -0.50 -12.19 -8.56
N VAL A 207 -0.29 -12.09 -7.25
CA VAL A 207 -1.33 -11.88 -6.24
C VAL A 207 -0.94 -10.73 -5.31
N ASP A 208 -1.83 -10.39 -4.38
CA ASP A 208 -1.63 -9.31 -3.39
C ASP A 208 -0.28 -9.44 -2.69
N GLY A 209 0.43 -8.31 -2.59
CA GLY A 209 1.72 -8.24 -1.92
C GLY A 209 1.66 -8.63 -0.44
N GLY A 210 0.51 -8.40 0.21
CA GLY A 210 0.27 -8.76 1.60
C GLY A 210 0.37 -10.25 1.91
N VAL A 211 0.38 -11.11 0.89
CA VAL A 211 0.63 -12.56 1.06
C VAL A 211 2.02 -12.83 1.64
N LEU A 212 3.05 -12.08 1.21
CA LEU A 212 4.42 -12.23 1.70
C LEU A 212 4.88 -11.07 2.60
N SER A 213 4.43 -9.84 2.36
CA SER A 213 4.72 -8.70 3.21
C SER A 213 3.68 -7.61 3.03
N ASN A 214 2.91 -7.34 4.07
CA ASN A 214 1.85 -6.33 4.06
C ASN A 214 2.35 -4.93 4.43
N PHE A 215 3.54 -4.82 5.05
CA PHE A 215 4.10 -3.55 5.50
C PHE A 215 5.63 -3.50 5.37
N PRO A 216 6.18 -3.46 4.14
CA PRO A 216 7.62 -3.46 3.90
C PRO A 216 8.26 -2.09 4.20
N ILE A 217 8.25 -1.64 5.45
CA ILE A 217 8.71 -0.30 5.87
C ILE A 217 10.18 -0.02 5.53
N TYR A 218 10.96 -1.06 5.27
CA TYR A 218 12.37 -0.99 4.87
C TYR A 218 12.60 -0.66 3.40
N THR A 219 11.54 -0.50 2.60
CA THR A 219 11.63 -0.34 1.13
C THR A 219 12.60 0.78 0.71
N PHE A 220 12.62 1.90 1.44
CA PHE A 220 13.49 3.03 1.13
C PHE A 220 14.70 3.14 2.05
N ASP A 221 14.95 2.15 2.90
CA ASP A 221 16.12 2.15 3.77
C ASP A 221 17.40 2.02 2.93
N ARG A 222 18.42 2.77 3.31
CA ARG A 222 19.73 2.74 2.64
C ARG A 222 20.48 1.47 3.04
N LEU A 223 21.05 0.80 2.02
CA LEU A 223 21.86 -0.40 2.20
C LEU A 223 23.37 -0.11 2.20
N ASP A 224 23.77 1.15 1.95
CA ASP A 224 25.18 1.57 1.85
C ASP A 224 25.78 2.07 3.18
N GLY A 225 25.08 1.87 4.29
CA GLY A 225 25.53 2.29 5.62
C GLY A 225 25.51 3.79 5.88
N ARG A 226 25.14 4.61 4.91
CA ARG A 226 25.00 6.05 5.09
C ARG A 226 23.69 6.41 5.78
N PRO A 227 23.64 7.48 6.60
CA PRO A 227 22.37 7.94 7.15
C PRO A 227 21.41 8.33 6.02
N PRO A 228 20.10 8.10 6.19
CA PRO A 228 19.11 8.56 5.22
C PRO A 228 19.05 10.09 5.19
N LYS A 229 18.71 10.66 4.02
CA LYS A 229 18.59 12.12 3.85
C LYS A 229 17.41 12.71 4.62
N TRP A 230 16.33 11.94 4.73
CA TRP A 230 15.08 12.26 5.41
C TRP A 230 14.44 10.99 5.97
N PRO A 231 13.44 11.11 6.86
CA PRO A 231 12.78 9.94 7.42
C PRO A 231 11.96 9.16 6.38
N THR A 232 11.84 7.86 6.61
CA THR A 232 10.82 7.02 6.00
C THR A 232 9.77 6.75 7.07
N PHE A 233 8.55 7.26 6.89
CA PHE A 233 7.42 6.95 7.74
C PHE A 233 6.62 5.78 7.19
N GLY A 234 6.23 4.89 8.07
CA GLY A 234 5.27 3.84 7.75
C GLY A 234 3.90 4.21 8.26
N VAL A 235 2.85 3.96 7.47
CA VAL A 235 1.46 4.06 7.94
C VAL A 235 0.81 2.70 7.78
N THR A 236 0.28 2.16 8.87
CA THR A 236 -0.36 0.85 8.86
C THR A 236 -1.73 0.89 9.54
N VAL A 237 -2.68 0.19 8.92
CA VAL A 237 -4.02 -0.04 9.49
C VAL A 237 -3.99 -1.37 10.24
N VAL A 238 -3.64 -1.32 11.51
CA VAL A 238 -3.57 -2.51 12.36
C VAL A 238 -4.97 -2.83 12.87
N PRO A 239 -5.51 -4.04 12.66
CA PRO A 239 -6.57 -4.52 13.52
C PRO A 239 -5.93 -4.88 14.86
N GLU A 240 -6.50 -4.41 15.97
CA GLU A 240 -6.33 -5.16 17.20
C GLU A 240 -6.88 -6.56 16.95
N ILE A 241 -6.13 -7.57 17.37
CA ILE A 241 -6.62 -8.95 17.35
C ILE A 241 -7.74 -8.98 18.39
N SER A 242 -8.97 -8.68 17.96
CA SER A 242 -10.14 -8.86 18.80
C SER A 242 -10.34 -10.35 18.96
N ASP A 243 -10.66 -10.80 20.18
CA ASP A 243 -10.91 -12.19 20.58
C ASP A 243 -12.04 -12.91 19.82
N GLY A 244 -12.53 -12.33 18.74
CA GLY A 244 -13.60 -12.86 17.90
C GLY A 244 -13.27 -12.83 16.41
N VAL A 245 -12.55 -13.81 15.93
CA VAL A 245 -12.21 -14.03 14.52
C VAL A 245 -13.44 -14.12 13.59
N GLY A 246 -14.63 -14.31 14.14
CA GLY A 246 -15.86 -14.53 13.39
C GLY A 246 -16.51 -13.31 12.72
N ALA A 247 -15.95 -12.11 12.86
CA ALA A 247 -16.54 -10.87 12.33
C ALA A 247 -15.92 -10.37 11.02
N MET A 248 -14.83 -10.98 10.55
CA MET A 248 -13.97 -10.38 9.54
C MET A 248 -14.47 -10.44 8.09
N VAL A 249 -15.23 -11.44 7.67
CA VAL A 249 -15.66 -11.52 6.26
C VAL A 249 -17.14 -11.94 6.12
N PRO A 250 -18.10 -11.00 6.22
CA PRO A 250 -19.53 -11.30 6.04
C PRO A 250 -19.87 -11.93 4.68
N VAL A 251 -19.05 -11.67 3.65
CA VAL A 251 -19.24 -12.15 2.27
C VAL A 251 -19.12 -13.67 2.17
N LEU A 252 -18.35 -14.32 3.04
CA LEU A 252 -18.16 -15.76 3.04
C LEU A 252 -19.21 -16.52 3.88
N ARG A 253 -20.18 -15.83 4.49
CA ARG A 253 -21.26 -16.45 5.27
C ARG A 253 -22.00 -17.58 4.55
N PRO A 254 -22.30 -17.51 3.23
CA PRO A 254 -22.92 -18.62 2.53
C PRO A 254 -22.07 -19.89 2.47
N LEU A 255 -20.74 -19.75 2.50
CA LEU A 255 -19.79 -20.86 2.46
C LEU A 255 -19.55 -21.48 3.85
N ARG A 256 -20.03 -20.85 4.94
CA ARG A 256 -19.94 -21.38 6.32
C ARG A 256 -20.65 -22.71 6.51
N LEU A 257 -21.61 -23.03 5.65
CA LEU A 257 -22.29 -24.35 5.64
C LEU A 257 -21.32 -25.51 5.39
N PHE A 258 -20.11 -25.25 4.90
CA PHE A 258 -19.13 -26.28 4.54
C PHE A 258 -17.89 -26.31 5.45
N GLY A 259 -17.88 -25.65 6.60
CA GLY A 259 -16.78 -25.69 7.59
C GLY A 259 -15.41 -25.17 7.10
N GLN A 260 -15.10 -25.35 5.82
CA GLN A 260 -13.84 -24.96 5.18
C GLN A 260 -13.76 -23.45 4.91
N ALA A 261 -14.89 -22.75 4.82
CA ALA A 261 -14.94 -21.32 4.58
C ALA A 261 -14.33 -20.49 5.72
N LEU A 262 -14.48 -20.96 6.96
CA LEU A 262 -13.89 -20.30 8.13
C LEU A 262 -12.36 -20.39 8.12
N LEU A 263 -11.80 -21.53 7.71
CA LEU A 263 -10.35 -21.69 7.57
C LEU A 263 -9.79 -20.76 6.50
N LEU A 264 -10.46 -20.64 5.36
CA LEU A 264 -10.06 -19.77 4.27
C LEU A 264 -10.08 -18.29 4.69
N GLU A 265 -11.14 -17.86 5.39
CA GLU A 265 -11.27 -16.53 5.96
C GLU A 265 -10.12 -16.22 6.92
N ASN A 266 -9.81 -17.18 7.82
CA ASN A 266 -8.72 -17.05 8.77
C ASN A 266 -7.35 -17.01 8.08
N LEU A 267 -7.13 -17.80 7.03
CA LEU A 267 -5.91 -17.80 6.25
C LEU A 267 -5.69 -16.45 5.56
N ILE A 268 -6.71 -15.90 4.89
CA ILE A 268 -6.64 -14.57 4.26
C ILE A 268 -6.32 -13.50 5.31
N SER A 269 -7.04 -13.53 6.42
CA SER A 269 -6.81 -12.58 7.52
C SER A 269 -5.40 -12.69 8.10
N THR A 270 -4.92 -13.92 8.32
CA THR A 270 -3.57 -14.18 8.82
C THR A 270 -2.50 -13.70 7.84
N MET A 271 -2.68 -13.92 6.54
CA MET A 271 -1.77 -13.44 5.50
C MET A 271 -1.70 -11.91 5.49
N LEU A 272 -2.85 -11.23 5.61
CA LEU A 272 -2.92 -9.77 5.55
C LEU A 272 -2.50 -9.07 6.86
N VAL A 273 -2.51 -9.75 7.99
CA VAL A 273 -2.31 -9.15 9.32
C VAL A 273 -1.15 -9.78 10.09
N GLY A 274 -1.00 -11.11 10.00
CA GLY A 274 -0.12 -11.87 10.89
C GLY A 274 1.37 -11.74 10.58
N HIS A 275 1.73 -11.55 9.33
CA HIS A 275 3.12 -11.66 8.89
C HIS A 275 4.02 -10.54 9.44
N ASP A 276 3.50 -9.32 9.54
CA ASP A 276 4.29 -8.15 9.92
C ASP A 276 4.29 -7.84 11.43
N GLN A 277 3.52 -8.57 12.25
CA GLN A 277 3.40 -8.31 13.69
C GLN A 277 4.75 -8.37 14.43
N THR A 278 5.55 -9.40 14.15
CA THR A 278 6.89 -9.55 14.74
C THR A 278 7.80 -8.41 14.34
N TYR A 279 7.67 -7.94 13.08
CA TYR A 279 8.48 -6.88 12.54
C TYR A 279 8.05 -5.49 13.06
N LEU A 280 6.74 -5.26 13.16
CA LEU A 280 6.17 -4.02 13.72
C LEU A 280 6.60 -3.75 15.17
N ASN A 281 6.93 -4.80 15.91
CA ASN A 281 7.39 -4.68 17.30
C ASN A 281 8.88 -4.37 17.42
N GLN A 282 9.63 -4.38 16.33
CA GLN A 282 11.03 -3.98 16.37
C GLN A 282 11.17 -2.48 16.67
N PRO A 283 12.05 -2.06 17.60
CA PRO A 283 12.14 -0.67 18.03
C PRO A 283 12.37 0.33 16.88
N TRP A 284 13.22 0.00 15.91
CA TRP A 284 13.51 0.87 14.76
C TRP A 284 12.38 0.94 13.74
N VAL A 285 11.43 0.00 13.77
CA VAL A 285 10.20 0.02 12.98
C VAL A 285 9.12 0.78 13.72
N SER A 286 8.86 0.40 14.98
CA SER A 286 7.76 0.95 15.78
C SER A 286 7.86 2.47 15.95
N VAL A 287 9.07 3.00 16.13
CA VAL A 287 9.30 4.43 16.36
C VAL A 287 8.97 5.32 15.14
N ARG A 288 8.93 4.75 13.93
CA ARG A 288 8.61 5.47 12.68
C ARG A 288 7.33 4.96 12.00
N ALA A 289 6.54 4.17 12.72
CA ALA A 289 5.29 3.60 12.23
C ALA A 289 4.09 4.28 12.89
N ILE A 290 3.24 4.87 12.05
CA ILE A 290 1.94 5.43 12.42
C ILE A 290 0.92 4.29 12.37
N LYS A 291 0.37 3.92 13.52
CA LYS A 291 -0.58 2.81 13.67
C LYS A 291 -2.01 3.35 13.74
N VAL A 292 -2.76 3.15 12.68
CA VAL A 292 -4.15 3.63 12.58
C VAL A 292 -5.11 2.58 13.11
N ASN A 293 -5.91 2.93 14.13
CA ASN A 293 -6.95 2.05 14.64
C ASN A 293 -8.06 1.86 13.58
N SER A 294 -8.32 0.61 13.22
CA SER A 294 -9.31 0.23 12.22
C SER A 294 -10.13 -1.01 12.61
N THR A 295 -10.22 -1.32 13.92
CA THR A 295 -10.81 -2.55 14.47
C THR A 295 -12.25 -2.78 14.07
N ASP A 296 -13.03 -1.71 13.92
CA ASP A 296 -14.47 -1.78 13.62
C ASP A 296 -14.82 -2.06 12.17
N VAL A 297 -13.82 -2.15 11.28
CA VAL A 297 -14.04 -2.28 9.83
C VAL A 297 -13.36 -3.52 9.30
N SER A 298 -14.09 -4.41 8.62
CA SER A 298 -13.50 -5.53 7.89
C SER A 298 -12.72 -5.05 6.67
N VAL A 299 -11.57 -5.66 6.38
CA VAL A 299 -10.74 -5.36 5.17
C VAL A 299 -11.51 -5.54 3.86
N LEU A 300 -12.53 -6.39 3.83
CA LEU A 300 -13.34 -6.72 2.67
C LEU A 300 -14.77 -6.13 2.71
N ASP A 301 -15.04 -5.15 3.61
CA ASP A 301 -16.34 -4.48 3.70
C ASP A 301 -16.51 -3.41 2.62
N PHE A 302 -16.58 -3.80 1.37
CA PHE A 302 -16.84 -2.89 0.24
C PHE A 302 -18.25 -2.27 0.25
N GLY A 303 -19.10 -2.67 1.20
CA GLY A 303 -20.43 -2.08 1.44
C GLY A 303 -20.44 -1.00 2.51
N ILE A 304 -19.29 -0.66 3.04
CA ILE A 304 -19.09 0.31 4.13
C ILE A 304 -19.84 1.63 3.88
N SER A 305 -20.42 2.21 4.94
CA SER A 305 -21.09 3.52 4.86
C SER A 305 -20.08 4.67 4.85
N ARG A 306 -20.51 5.83 4.30
CA ARG A 306 -19.68 7.04 4.28
C ARG A 306 -19.25 7.46 5.69
N ASP A 307 -20.16 7.43 6.67
CA ASP A 307 -19.85 7.80 8.06
C ASP A 307 -18.74 6.93 8.68
N ARG A 308 -18.69 5.64 8.31
CA ARG A 308 -17.63 4.74 8.77
C ARG A 308 -16.30 5.01 8.05
N LEU A 309 -16.35 5.40 6.78
CA LEU A 309 -15.17 5.85 6.04
C LEU A 309 -14.61 7.15 6.63
N GLU A 310 -15.48 8.10 6.98
CA GLU A 310 -15.07 9.35 7.62
C GLU A 310 -14.42 9.09 8.99
N ARG A 311 -14.99 8.20 9.81
CA ARG A 311 -14.34 7.80 11.07
C ARG A 311 -12.97 7.15 10.87
N LEU A 312 -12.81 6.29 9.85
CA LEU A 312 -11.51 5.73 9.53
C LEU A 312 -10.49 6.80 9.14
N TYR A 313 -10.93 7.77 8.34
CA TYR A 313 -10.10 8.92 7.98
C TYR A 313 -9.69 9.70 9.23
N ASP A 314 -10.63 10.04 10.11
CA ASP A 314 -10.38 10.79 11.34
C ASP A 314 -9.44 10.03 12.30
N ASN A 315 -9.59 8.72 12.42
CA ASN A 315 -8.66 7.87 13.18
C ASN A 315 -7.23 7.95 12.61
N GLY A 316 -7.09 7.92 11.29
CA GLY A 316 -5.80 8.07 10.62
C GLY A 316 -5.17 9.43 10.87
N TYR A 317 -5.96 10.49 10.73
CA TYR A 317 -5.51 11.86 10.97
C TYR A 317 -5.05 12.06 12.41
N ALA A 318 -5.83 11.58 13.38
CA ALA A 318 -5.50 11.65 14.81
C ALA A 318 -4.22 10.87 15.13
N ALA A 319 -4.08 9.64 14.62
CA ALA A 319 -2.90 8.81 14.85
C ALA A 319 -1.61 9.47 14.32
N ALA A 320 -1.67 10.09 13.15
CA ALA A 320 -0.51 10.80 12.60
C ALA A 320 -0.20 12.09 13.37
N SER A 321 -1.22 12.83 13.81
CA SER A 321 -1.04 14.03 14.63
C SER A 321 -0.40 13.70 15.98
N GLU A 322 -0.83 12.63 16.63
CA GLU A 322 -0.23 12.13 17.87
C GLU A 322 1.24 11.71 17.64
N PHE A 323 1.49 10.93 16.59
CA PHE A 323 2.84 10.52 16.20
C PHE A 323 3.76 11.72 16.01
N LEU A 324 3.33 12.76 15.28
CA LEU A 324 4.12 13.95 15.00
C LEU A 324 4.42 14.78 16.25
N SER A 325 3.56 14.73 17.26
CA SER A 325 3.77 15.43 18.53
C SER A 325 4.99 14.92 19.31
N THR A 326 5.42 13.70 19.04
CA THR A 326 6.54 13.02 19.73
C THR A 326 7.71 12.71 18.80
N TRP A 327 7.57 12.93 17.50
CA TRP A 327 8.61 12.60 16.53
C TRP A 327 9.80 13.52 16.59
N ASP A 328 10.99 12.97 16.77
CA ASP A 328 12.27 13.66 16.73
C ASP A 328 13.25 12.93 15.80
N TRP A 329 13.54 13.57 14.66
CA TRP A 329 14.44 13.04 13.64
C TRP A 329 15.88 12.89 14.14
N ALA A 330 16.39 13.85 14.91
CA ALA A 330 17.76 13.81 15.41
C ALA A 330 17.93 12.68 16.44
N ALA A 331 16.96 12.53 17.35
CA ALA A 331 16.94 11.42 18.30
C ALA A 331 16.83 10.06 17.60
N TYR A 332 16.02 9.96 16.53
CA TYR A 332 15.92 8.75 15.72
C TYR A 332 17.26 8.36 15.09
N LEU A 333 17.95 9.34 14.43
CA LEU A 333 19.25 9.09 13.81
C LEU A 333 20.28 8.65 14.86
N GLN A 334 20.36 9.35 15.99
CA GLN A 334 21.28 9.01 17.07
C GLN A 334 21.05 7.59 17.61
N ARG A 335 19.80 7.19 17.79
CA ARG A 335 19.46 5.91 18.41
C ARG A 335 19.61 4.73 17.47
N PHE A 336 19.26 4.88 16.19
CA PHE A 336 19.09 3.76 15.26
C PHE A 336 20.00 3.78 14.03
N ARG A 337 20.68 4.90 13.76
CA ARG A 337 21.50 5.05 12.55
C ARG A 337 22.95 5.41 12.82
N ALA A 338 23.31 5.79 14.05
CA ALA A 338 24.68 6.14 14.43
C ALA A 338 25.49 4.92 14.89
N ALA A 339 24.88 3.79 15.27
CA ALA A 339 25.57 2.71 15.96
C ALA A 339 25.33 1.28 15.48
N HIS A 340 24.26 0.94 14.78
CA HIS A 340 23.96 -0.47 14.45
C HIS A 340 23.14 -0.61 13.18
N TYR A 341 23.83 -0.87 12.06
CA TYR A 341 23.32 -1.80 11.06
C TYR A 341 24.06 -3.11 11.31
N PRO A 342 23.42 -4.17 11.79
CA PRO A 342 23.99 -5.49 11.61
C PRO A 342 24.13 -5.70 10.11
N ASP A 343 25.30 -6.16 9.67
CA ASP A 343 25.53 -6.47 8.26
C ASP A 343 24.35 -7.27 7.73
N PRO A 344 23.82 -6.91 6.55
CA PRO A 344 22.77 -7.71 5.93
C PRO A 344 23.28 -9.14 5.84
N PRO A 345 22.44 -10.15 6.10
CA PRO A 345 22.88 -11.53 5.97
C PRO A 345 23.47 -11.70 4.57
N VAL A 346 24.74 -12.07 4.52
CA VAL A 346 25.45 -12.35 3.27
C VAL A 346 24.65 -13.45 2.58
N GLY A 347 23.90 -13.07 1.53
CA GLY A 347 23.22 -14.03 0.70
C GLY A 347 24.28 -14.97 0.10
N PRO A 348 23.97 -16.25 -0.09
CA PRO A 348 24.89 -17.15 -0.77
C PRO A 348 25.21 -16.61 -2.16
N ASN A 349 26.49 -16.60 -2.51
CA ASN A 349 27.03 -16.23 -3.83
C ASN A 349 26.36 -17.00 -4.96
#